data_cb4642893a75f471ca6a0618ccb2bb3b
#
_entry.id   cb4642893a75f471ca6a0618ccb2bb3b
#
_cell.length_a   1.000
_cell.length_b   1.000
_cell.length_c   1.000
_cell.angle_alpha   90.00
_cell.angle_beta   90.00
_cell.angle_gamma   90.00
#
_symmetry.space_group_name_H-M   'P 1'
#
loop_
_entity.id
_entity.type
_entity.pdbx_description
1 polymer ?
#
loop_
_entity_poly.entity_id
_entity_poly.type
_entity_poly.pdbx_seq_one_letter_code
_entity_poly.pdbx_strand_id
1 'polypeptide(L)'
;MYYCGPNYGVNNLAVGFRCWDASFDTKLTVPYVIGVASLKESGVRSSYSTPGSSLWVSGFGGEYGNNQSYSGFPVVGGNNPALMTTDQSSCSAGYVRTGIDVGTGLNINSFQSGSHPENQNCNYTSTANGTSAATPTISGVIALMLEANNNLTWRDVKHILAATSEQIDSSRQKTY
;
A
#
# COMPACT_ATOMS: atom_id res chain seq x y z
N MET A 1 -8.14 11.43 1.53
CA MET A 1 -9.50 11.34 1.01
C MET A 1 -9.82 9.88 0.87
N TYR A 2 -10.73 9.36 1.64
CA TYR A 2 -11.37 8.13 1.25
C TYR A 2 -11.86 8.36 -0.17
N TYR A 3 -11.46 7.49 -1.06
CA TYR A 3 -12.03 7.48 -2.38
C TYR A 3 -13.52 7.14 -2.20
N CYS A 4 -14.34 8.17 -2.15
CA CYS A 4 -15.78 8.02 -2.32
C CYS A 4 -15.99 7.76 -3.81
N GLY A 5 -15.55 6.60 -4.26
CA GLY A 5 -15.72 6.19 -5.65
C GLY A 5 -17.18 5.90 -5.94
N PRO A 6 -17.63 6.11 -7.19
CA PRO A 6 -19.01 5.83 -7.61
C PRO A 6 -19.40 4.34 -7.46
N ASN A 7 -18.47 3.49 -7.06
CA ASN A 7 -18.64 2.04 -7.02
C ASN A 7 -19.09 1.48 -5.67
N TYR A 8 -19.25 2.30 -4.64
CA TYR A 8 -19.84 1.84 -3.39
C TYR A 8 -21.38 1.92 -3.39
N GLY A 9 -22.01 1.89 -4.55
CA GLY A 9 -23.47 1.71 -4.70
C GLY A 9 -24.38 2.69 -3.93
N VAL A 10 -23.78 3.62 -3.21
CA VAL A 10 -24.47 4.66 -2.45
C VAL A 10 -23.98 5.98 -3.00
N ASN A 11 -24.86 6.79 -3.48
CA ASN A 11 -24.60 8.19 -3.80
C ASN A 11 -24.31 8.91 -2.44
N ASN A 12 -23.13 8.70 -1.88
CA ASN A 12 -22.74 9.18 -0.56
C ASN A 12 -22.74 10.71 -0.48
N LEU A 13 -22.75 11.40 -1.62
CA LEU A 13 -23.00 12.83 -1.70
C LEU A 13 -24.40 13.22 -1.24
N ALA A 14 -25.39 12.33 -1.39
CA ALA A 14 -26.78 12.60 -1.01
C ALA A 14 -27.05 12.41 0.49
N VAL A 15 -26.17 11.71 1.21
CA VAL A 15 -26.34 11.43 2.64
C VAL A 15 -25.31 12.14 3.53
N GLY A 16 -24.52 13.05 3.00
CA GLY A 16 -23.62 13.92 3.76
C GLY A 16 -22.41 13.22 4.40
N PHE A 17 -22.05 12.02 3.96
CA PHE A 17 -20.82 11.37 4.41
C PHE A 17 -19.60 12.10 3.88
N ARG A 18 -18.73 12.54 4.78
CA ARG A 18 -17.43 13.10 4.42
C ARG A 18 -16.44 11.97 4.16
N CYS A 19 -15.73 12.11 3.08
CA CYS A 19 -14.58 11.24 2.80
C CYS A 19 -13.48 11.53 3.81
N TRP A 20 -12.85 10.48 4.34
CA TRP A 20 -11.73 10.62 5.25
C TRP A 20 -10.51 11.15 4.51
N ASP A 21 -9.87 12.09 5.13
CA ASP A 21 -8.56 12.62 4.74
C ASP A 21 -7.57 12.25 5.85
N ALA A 22 -6.35 11.89 5.49
CA ALA A 22 -5.30 11.53 6.45
C ALA A 22 -5.01 12.67 7.45
N SER A 23 -5.34 13.91 7.07
CA SER A 23 -5.19 15.09 7.94
C SER A 23 -6.11 15.07 9.17
N PHE A 24 -7.16 14.26 9.16
CA PHE A 24 -8.04 14.06 10.32
C PHE A 24 -7.51 13.04 11.32
N ASP A 25 -6.44 12.30 10.99
CA ASP A 25 -5.80 11.42 11.95
C ASP A 25 -4.87 12.24 12.86
N THR A 26 -5.29 12.40 14.12
CA THR A 26 -4.56 13.17 15.12
C THR A 26 -3.14 12.63 15.37
N LYS A 27 -2.89 11.34 15.12
CA LYS A 27 -1.55 10.75 15.25
C LYS A 27 -0.60 11.28 14.17
N LEU A 28 -1.10 11.59 12.99
CA LEU A 28 -0.30 12.11 11.88
C LEU A 28 -0.02 13.61 11.98
N THR A 29 -0.70 14.33 12.88
CA THR A 29 -0.49 15.77 13.10
C THR A 29 0.63 16.06 14.10
N VAL A 30 1.15 15.03 14.75
CA VAL A 30 2.26 15.17 15.71
C VAL A 30 3.57 15.43 14.96
N PRO A 31 4.36 16.45 15.35
CA PRO A 31 5.53 16.91 14.56
C PRO A 31 6.64 15.87 14.40
N TYR A 32 6.78 14.92 15.30
CA TYR A 32 7.79 13.84 15.23
C TYR A 32 7.29 12.57 14.55
N VAL A 33 6.07 12.55 14.09
CA VAL A 33 5.52 11.43 13.30
C VAL A 33 5.70 11.74 11.81
N ILE A 34 6.07 10.73 11.07
CA ILE A 34 6.16 10.78 9.60
C ILE A 34 5.00 9.97 9.04
N GLY A 35 4.01 10.66 8.47
CA GLY A 35 2.92 10.02 7.75
C GLY A 35 3.42 9.47 6.41
N VAL A 36 3.20 8.18 6.16
CA VAL A 36 3.67 7.51 4.94
C VAL A 36 2.47 7.09 4.10
N ALA A 37 2.43 7.55 2.85
CA ALA A 37 1.49 7.08 1.84
C ALA A 37 2.02 5.85 1.10
N SER A 38 1.15 5.16 0.38
CA SER A 38 1.51 3.98 -0.39
C SER A 38 1.47 4.24 -1.89
N LEU A 39 2.51 3.74 -2.57
CA LEU A 39 2.64 3.70 -4.02
C LEU A 39 2.61 2.27 -4.52
N LYS A 40 2.13 2.11 -5.74
CA LYS A 40 2.30 0.91 -6.52
C LYS A 40 3.58 0.99 -7.37
N GLU A 41 3.93 -0.09 -8.05
CA GLU A 41 5.14 -0.26 -8.85
C GLU A 41 5.38 0.83 -9.91
N SER A 42 4.30 1.39 -10.43
CA SER A 42 4.36 2.46 -11.46
C SER A 42 4.61 3.87 -10.89
N GLY A 43 4.86 4.00 -9.59
CA GLY A 43 5.03 5.30 -8.93
C GLY A 43 3.72 6.07 -8.73
N VAL A 44 2.59 5.47 -9.06
CA VAL A 44 1.27 6.07 -8.83
C VAL A 44 0.75 5.65 -7.46
N ARG A 45 -0.06 6.50 -6.83
CA ARG A 45 -0.68 6.21 -5.55
C ARG A 45 -1.46 4.89 -5.58
N SER A 46 -1.21 4.03 -4.60
CA SER A 46 -2.00 2.80 -4.41
C SER A 46 -3.48 3.13 -4.17
N SER A 47 -4.38 2.32 -4.71
CA SER A 47 -5.82 2.59 -4.70
C SER A 47 -6.40 2.76 -3.30
N TYR A 48 -5.87 2.04 -2.33
CA TYR A 48 -6.28 2.06 -0.93
C TYR A 48 -5.60 3.17 -0.10
N SER A 49 -4.56 3.82 -0.63
CA SER A 49 -3.82 4.83 0.13
C SER A 49 -4.62 6.11 0.27
N THR A 50 -4.91 6.50 1.51
CA THR A 50 -5.65 7.72 1.82
C THR A 50 -4.74 8.94 1.64
N PRO A 51 -5.07 9.92 0.80
CA PRO A 51 -4.31 11.16 0.69
C PRO A 51 -4.62 12.11 1.86
N GLY A 52 -3.77 13.09 2.05
CA GLY A 52 -3.97 14.15 3.03
C GLY A 52 -2.71 14.98 3.25
N SER A 53 -2.87 16.21 3.74
CA SER A 53 -1.77 17.15 3.97
C SER A 53 -0.83 16.75 5.13
N SER A 54 -1.22 15.80 5.97
CA SER A 54 -0.40 15.24 7.04
C SER A 54 0.58 14.16 6.57
N LEU A 55 0.46 13.72 5.32
CA LEU A 55 1.41 12.78 4.74
C LEU A 55 2.69 13.51 4.35
N TRP A 56 3.83 12.93 4.69
CA TRP A 56 5.14 13.53 4.48
C TRP A 56 5.87 12.95 3.28
N VAL A 57 5.77 11.64 3.09
CA VAL A 57 6.47 10.88 2.07
C VAL A 57 5.64 9.67 1.65
N SER A 58 5.95 9.12 0.49
CA SER A 58 5.34 7.88 0.01
C SER A 58 6.39 6.77 -0.09
N GLY A 59 5.99 5.55 0.27
CA GLY A 59 6.79 4.35 0.08
C GLY A 59 6.08 3.32 -0.79
N PHE A 60 6.79 2.31 -1.25
CA PHE A 60 6.19 1.24 -2.05
C PHE A 60 5.41 0.28 -1.13
N GLY A 61 4.10 0.22 -1.33
CA GLY A 61 3.20 -0.69 -0.62
C GLY A 61 2.40 -1.59 -1.55
N GLY A 62 2.59 -1.45 -2.87
CA GLY A 62 1.95 -2.29 -3.89
C GLY A 62 0.45 -2.07 -4.06
N GLU A 63 -0.16 -2.97 -4.82
CA GLU A 63 -1.61 -3.13 -5.00
C GLU A 63 -2.04 -4.53 -4.55
N TYR A 64 -3.14 -5.02 -5.04
CA TYR A 64 -3.70 -6.30 -4.55
C TYR A 64 -3.08 -7.55 -5.18
N GLY A 65 -2.31 -7.42 -6.24
CA GLY A 65 -1.61 -8.54 -6.88
C GLY A 65 -2.53 -9.53 -7.60
N ASN A 66 -3.74 -9.14 -7.90
CA ASN A 66 -4.73 -10.03 -8.47
C ASN A 66 -5.42 -9.50 -9.71
N ASN A 67 -5.90 -10.46 -10.52
CA ASN A 67 -6.55 -10.19 -11.79
C ASN A 67 -8.09 -10.24 -11.68
N GLN A 68 -8.64 -10.48 -10.49
CA GLN A 68 -10.06 -10.71 -10.35
C GLN A 68 -10.71 -9.71 -9.41
N SER A 69 -11.93 -9.33 -9.72
CA SER A 69 -12.78 -8.60 -8.78
C SER A 69 -13.05 -9.45 -7.55
N TYR A 70 -12.81 -8.90 -6.39
CA TYR A 70 -13.37 -9.46 -5.17
C TYR A 70 -14.89 -9.54 -5.33
N SER A 71 -15.50 -10.65 -4.97
CA SER A 71 -16.94 -10.83 -5.13
C SER A 71 -17.70 -9.69 -4.45
N GLY A 72 -18.43 -8.90 -5.25
CA GLY A 72 -19.22 -7.77 -4.78
C GLY A 72 -18.52 -6.42 -4.68
N PHE A 73 -17.19 -6.35 -4.88
CA PHE A 73 -16.46 -5.09 -4.91
C PHE A 73 -15.66 -4.98 -6.21
N PRO A 74 -15.83 -3.91 -6.99
CA PRO A 74 -14.98 -3.70 -8.14
C PRO A 74 -13.53 -3.50 -7.66
N VAL A 75 -12.60 -4.18 -8.32
CA VAL A 75 -11.17 -3.99 -8.05
C VAL A 75 -10.79 -2.58 -8.50
N VAL A 76 -10.64 -1.71 -7.52
CA VAL A 76 -10.06 -0.40 -7.74
C VAL A 76 -8.55 -0.59 -7.73
N GLY A 77 -7.93 -0.67 -8.89
CA GLY A 77 -6.48 -0.88 -8.97
C GLY A 77 -6.06 -1.88 -10.05
N GLY A 78 -6.98 -2.67 -10.57
CA GLY A 78 -6.71 -3.62 -11.66
C GLY A 78 -5.63 -4.65 -11.33
N ASN A 79 -4.94 -5.13 -12.36
CA ASN A 79 -3.92 -6.18 -12.29
C ASN A 79 -2.55 -5.70 -11.76
N ASN A 80 -2.52 -4.65 -10.95
CA ASN A 80 -1.24 -4.10 -10.50
C ASN A 80 -0.59 -4.99 -9.44
N PRO A 81 0.73 -5.18 -9.52
CA PRO A 81 1.49 -6.01 -8.60
C PRO A 81 1.34 -5.60 -7.14
N ALA A 82 1.27 -6.60 -6.28
CA ALA A 82 1.51 -6.46 -4.86
C ALA A 82 3.00 -6.69 -4.54
N LEU A 83 3.34 -6.68 -3.27
CA LEU A 83 4.66 -7.03 -2.80
C LEU A 83 4.77 -8.55 -2.65
N MET A 84 5.94 -9.08 -3.00
CA MET A 84 6.29 -10.45 -2.67
C MET A 84 6.97 -10.48 -1.31
N THR A 85 6.46 -11.33 -0.43
CA THR A 85 7.03 -11.55 0.91
C THR A 85 7.13 -13.03 1.22
N THR A 86 7.90 -13.36 2.26
CA THR A 86 7.90 -14.72 2.81
C THR A 86 6.53 -15.05 3.39
N ASP A 87 6.16 -16.32 3.29
CA ASP A 87 4.98 -16.88 3.89
C ASP A 87 5.34 -18.03 4.83
N GLN A 88 4.39 -18.54 5.58
CA GLN A 88 4.60 -19.72 6.40
C GLN A 88 4.88 -20.92 5.51
N SER A 89 5.97 -21.61 5.79
CA SER A 89 6.36 -22.81 5.02
C SER A 89 5.28 -23.88 5.04
N SER A 90 5.16 -24.60 3.94
CA SER A 90 4.18 -25.65 3.70
C SER A 90 2.88 -25.14 3.08
N CYS A 91 2.43 -25.85 2.06
CA CYS A 91 1.19 -25.56 1.35
C CYS A 91 -0.10 -25.93 2.13
N SER A 92 0.01 -26.21 3.41
CA SER A 92 -1.13 -26.48 4.30
C SER A 92 -1.46 -25.32 5.23
N ALA A 93 -0.54 -24.35 5.36
CA ALA A 93 -0.69 -23.20 6.23
C ALA A 93 -0.22 -21.93 5.50
N GLY A 94 -0.43 -20.75 6.07
CA GLY A 94 -0.07 -19.49 5.43
C GLY A 94 -1.13 -18.96 4.46
N TYR A 95 -0.75 -17.94 3.69
CA TYR A 95 -1.59 -17.33 2.67
C TYR A 95 -1.62 -18.14 1.38
N VAL A 96 -0.50 -18.77 1.03
CA VAL A 96 -0.36 -19.64 -0.14
C VAL A 96 -0.64 -21.09 0.29
N ARG A 97 -1.71 -21.67 -0.22
CA ARG A 97 -2.16 -23.02 0.17
C ARG A 97 -2.73 -23.78 -1.02
N THR A 98 -2.49 -25.09 -1.06
CA THR A 98 -3.20 -25.97 -1.99
C THR A 98 -4.66 -26.13 -1.56
N GLY A 99 -5.57 -26.19 -2.54
CA GLY A 99 -7.00 -26.42 -2.27
C GLY A 99 -7.78 -25.19 -1.84
N ILE A 100 -7.19 -24.00 -1.85
CA ILE A 100 -7.97 -22.77 -1.74
C ILE A 100 -8.73 -22.57 -3.05
N ASP A 101 -10.04 -22.50 -2.94
CA ASP A 101 -10.92 -22.36 -4.08
C ASP A 101 -10.72 -21.03 -4.79
N VAL A 102 -10.42 -21.11 -6.08
CA VAL A 102 -10.27 -19.95 -6.98
C VAL A 102 -11.56 -19.10 -7.00
N GLY A 103 -12.69 -19.68 -6.59
CA GLY A 103 -13.99 -19.00 -6.54
C GLY A 103 -14.20 -18.05 -5.37
N THR A 104 -13.41 -18.17 -4.30
CA THR A 104 -13.59 -17.35 -3.09
C THR A 104 -12.81 -16.03 -3.10
N GLY A 105 -12.16 -15.69 -4.20
CA GLY A 105 -11.43 -14.41 -4.35
C GLY A 105 -10.08 -14.35 -3.63
N LEU A 106 -9.66 -15.40 -2.95
CA LEU A 106 -8.36 -15.47 -2.27
C LEU A 106 -7.28 -16.09 -3.15
N ASN A 107 -7.66 -16.81 -4.18
CA ASN A 107 -6.74 -17.52 -5.05
C ASN A 107 -6.62 -16.82 -6.39
N ILE A 108 -5.61 -16.04 -6.53
CA ILE A 108 -5.57 -14.98 -7.50
C ILE A 108 -4.67 -15.31 -8.68
N ASN A 109 -3.77 -16.24 -8.48
CA ASN A 109 -2.87 -16.73 -9.54
C ASN A 109 -2.23 -18.06 -9.11
N SER A 110 -1.55 -18.74 -10.04
CA SER A 110 -0.89 -20.02 -9.78
C SER A 110 0.18 -19.96 -8.68
N PHE A 111 0.80 -18.81 -8.48
CA PHE A 111 1.80 -18.59 -7.43
C PHE A 111 1.17 -18.72 -6.04
N GLN A 112 -0.07 -18.26 -5.86
CA GLN A 112 -0.81 -18.32 -4.59
C GLN A 112 -1.41 -19.70 -4.29
N SER A 113 -1.42 -20.61 -5.24
CA SER A 113 -1.98 -21.98 -5.08
C SER A 113 -0.93 -23.04 -4.85
N GLY A 114 0.36 -22.69 -4.84
CA GLY A 114 1.47 -23.66 -4.76
C GLY A 114 1.65 -24.49 -6.03
N SER A 115 0.99 -24.14 -7.12
CA SER A 115 1.13 -24.83 -8.41
C SER A 115 2.18 -24.17 -9.32
N HIS A 116 2.72 -23.03 -8.94
CA HIS A 116 3.75 -22.34 -9.70
C HIS A 116 5.12 -22.99 -9.46
N PRO A 117 5.93 -23.24 -10.54
CA PRO A 117 7.23 -23.88 -10.41
C PRO A 117 8.19 -23.21 -9.42
N GLU A 118 8.13 -21.90 -9.31
CA GLU A 118 8.99 -21.11 -8.40
C GLU A 118 8.49 -21.04 -6.96
N ASN A 119 7.28 -21.56 -6.66
CA ASN A 119 6.69 -21.51 -5.32
C ASN A 119 5.99 -22.82 -4.92
N GLN A 120 6.52 -23.96 -5.34
CA GLN A 120 5.94 -25.27 -5.06
C GLN A 120 5.84 -25.58 -3.56
N ASN A 121 6.69 -24.99 -2.73
CA ASN A 121 6.70 -25.15 -1.28
C ASN A 121 5.85 -24.10 -0.56
N CYS A 122 5.17 -23.22 -1.28
CA CYS A 122 4.33 -22.14 -0.74
C CYS A 122 5.07 -21.22 0.26
N ASN A 123 6.37 -21.01 0.07
CA ASN A 123 7.19 -20.22 0.99
C ASN A 123 7.04 -18.70 0.81
N TYR A 124 6.38 -18.27 -0.27
CA TYR A 124 6.23 -16.87 -0.62
C TYR A 124 4.80 -16.54 -1.01
N THR A 125 4.35 -15.35 -0.64
CA THR A 125 3.07 -14.79 -1.11
C THR A 125 3.32 -13.57 -2.00
N SER A 126 2.52 -13.41 -3.04
CA SER A 126 2.60 -12.30 -4.00
C SER A 126 1.42 -11.32 -3.87
N THR A 127 0.73 -11.33 -2.75
CA THR A 127 -0.47 -10.49 -2.52
C THR A 127 -0.34 -9.56 -1.30
N ALA A 128 0.87 -9.44 -0.75
CA ALA A 128 1.10 -8.52 0.36
C ALA A 128 1.01 -7.07 -0.12
N ASN A 129 0.26 -6.24 0.57
CA ASN A 129 0.14 -4.82 0.27
C ASN A 129 -0.21 -4.00 1.51
N GLY A 130 -0.24 -2.70 1.33
CA GLY A 130 -0.72 -1.78 2.34
C GLY A 130 0.26 -0.66 2.69
N THR A 131 -0.26 0.40 3.30
CA THR A 131 0.57 1.45 3.91
C THR A 131 1.44 0.88 5.03
N SER A 132 1.01 -0.23 5.65
CA SER A 132 1.81 -1.00 6.63
C SER A 132 3.07 -1.62 6.02
N ALA A 133 3.10 -1.87 4.70
CA ALA A 133 4.28 -2.31 3.98
C ALA A 133 5.12 -1.11 3.48
N ALA A 134 4.47 -0.01 3.10
CA ALA A 134 5.16 1.21 2.68
C ALA A 134 5.96 1.86 3.83
N THR A 135 5.43 1.82 5.05
CA THR A 135 6.07 2.43 6.22
C THR A 135 7.45 1.85 6.53
N PRO A 136 7.67 0.53 6.60
CA PRO A 136 9.00 -0.04 6.84
C PRO A 136 10.00 0.25 5.73
N THR A 137 9.59 0.47 4.47
CA THR A 137 10.52 0.87 3.42
C THR A 137 11.11 2.25 3.71
N ILE A 138 10.30 3.19 4.18
CA ILE A 138 10.78 4.52 4.61
C ILE A 138 11.60 4.42 5.89
N SER A 139 11.24 3.54 6.83
CA SER A 139 12.05 3.29 8.02
C SER A 139 13.45 2.77 7.66
N GLY A 140 13.56 1.91 6.65
CA GLY A 140 14.83 1.44 6.10
C GLY A 140 15.67 2.58 5.51
N VAL A 141 15.06 3.47 4.73
CA VAL A 141 15.73 4.67 4.21
C VAL A 141 16.26 5.54 5.36
N ILE A 142 15.46 5.77 6.39
CA ILE A 142 15.87 6.57 7.55
C ILE A 142 17.01 5.89 8.30
N ALA A 143 17.00 4.57 8.43
CA ALA A 143 18.11 3.83 9.04
C ALA A 143 19.42 4.04 8.29
N LEU A 144 19.42 3.99 6.96
CA LEU A 144 20.58 4.29 6.13
C LEU A 144 21.04 5.74 6.26
N MET A 145 20.12 6.69 6.38
CA MET A 145 20.44 8.10 6.63
C MET A 145 21.17 8.26 7.97
N LEU A 146 20.70 7.60 9.02
CA LEU A 146 21.30 7.66 10.35
C LEU A 146 22.63 6.90 10.41
N GLU A 147 22.81 5.86 9.63
CA GLU A 147 24.10 5.19 9.45
C GLU A 147 25.12 6.11 8.79
N ALA A 148 24.71 6.84 7.76
CA ALA A 148 25.57 7.81 7.08
C ALA A 148 25.93 9.01 7.97
N ASN A 149 25.01 9.46 8.83
CA ASN A 149 25.22 10.53 9.78
C ASN A 149 24.35 10.36 11.03
N ASN A 150 24.94 9.86 12.10
CA ASN A 150 24.25 9.61 13.37
C ASN A 150 23.91 10.87 14.20
N ASN A 151 24.34 12.06 13.75
CA ASN A 151 23.99 13.32 14.39
C ASN A 151 22.69 13.94 13.86
N LEU A 152 22.04 13.32 12.87
CA LEU A 152 20.77 13.80 12.34
C LEU A 152 19.70 13.79 13.43
N THR A 153 19.03 14.93 13.57
CA THR A 153 17.83 15.02 14.40
C THR A 153 16.60 14.57 13.60
N TRP A 154 15.48 14.33 14.27
CA TRP A 154 14.22 14.01 13.60
C TRP A 154 13.77 15.13 12.63
N ARG A 155 14.14 16.39 12.90
CA ARG A 155 13.87 17.51 12.00
C ARG A 155 14.69 17.42 10.73
N ASP A 156 15.98 17.10 10.87
CA ASP A 156 16.88 16.93 9.72
C ASP A 156 16.37 15.80 8.82
N VAL A 157 16.00 14.67 9.40
CA VAL A 157 15.41 13.54 8.66
C VAL A 157 14.18 13.98 7.87
N LYS A 158 13.25 14.68 8.50
CA LYS A 158 12.04 15.19 7.81
C LYS A 158 12.39 16.16 6.69
N HIS A 159 13.32 17.08 6.93
CA HIS A 159 13.76 18.03 5.91
C HIS A 159 14.45 17.36 4.73
N ILE A 160 15.34 16.42 4.99
CA ILE A 160 16.03 15.67 3.93
C ILE A 160 14.99 14.89 3.09
N LEU A 161 14.09 14.15 3.73
CA LEU A 161 13.02 13.43 3.02
C LEU A 161 12.20 14.38 2.14
N ALA A 162 11.80 15.54 2.65
CA ALA A 162 11.02 16.52 1.88
C ALA A 162 11.81 17.11 0.72
N ALA A 163 13.11 17.39 0.92
CA ALA A 163 13.95 18.03 -0.08
C ALA A 163 14.43 17.09 -1.19
N THR A 164 14.50 15.79 -0.90
CA THR A 164 15.04 14.78 -1.82
C THR A 164 13.98 13.86 -2.42
N SER A 165 12.74 13.93 -1.92
CA SER A 165 11.63 13.15 -2.49
C SER A 165 11.26 13.68 -3.87
N GLU A 166 11.09 12.76 -4.80
CA GLU A 166 10.62 13.09 -6.13
C GLU A 166 9.11 13.28 -6.16
N GLN A 167 8.65 14.26 -6.90
CA GLN A 167 7.22 14.43 -7.14
C GLN A 167 6.75 13.43 -8.17
N ILE A 168 5.93 12.51 -7.74
CA ILE A 168 5.34 11.46 -8.58
C ILE A 168 3.85 11.75 -8.83
N ASP A 169 3.27 11.07 -9.84
CA ASP A 169 1.85 11.18 -10.21
C ASP A 169 1.40 12.65 -10.43
N SER A 170 2.22 13.42 -11.13
CA SER A 170 1.99 14.84 -11.42
C SER A 170 0.69 15.12 -12.19
N SER A 171 0.17 14.09 -12.87
CA SER A 171 -1.12 14.18 -13.61
C SER A 171 -2.33 14.35 -12.68
N ARG A 172 -2.17 14.11 -11.38
CA ARG A 172 -3.21 14.26 -10.36
C ARG A 172 -3.06 15.49 -9.48
N GLN A 173 -2.26 16.46 -9.90
CA GLN A 173 -2.27 17.76 -9.23
C GLN A 173 -3.70 18.33 -9.26
N LYS A 174 -4.34 18.35 -8.10
CA LYS A 174 -5.55 19.15 -7.94
C LYS A 174 -5.11 20.61 -7.88
N THR A 175 -5.49 21.37 -8.88
CA THR A 175 -5.65 22.81 -8.72
C THR A 175 -6.71 23.02 -7.63
N TYR A 176 -6.29 23.53 -6.48
CA TYR A 176 -7.19 24.02 -5.44
C TYR A 176 -7.78 25.35 -5.86
#